data_8d9b2056f88946d507c3a78972ccbe6b
#
_entry.id   8d9b2056f88946d507c3a78972ccbe6b
#
_cell.length_a   1.000
_cell.length_b   1.000
_cell.length_c   1.000
_cell.angle_alpha   90.00
_cell.angle_beta   90.00
_cell.angle_gamma   90.00
#
_symmetry.space_group_name_H-M   'P 1'
#
loop_
_entity.id
_entity.type
_entity.pdbx_description
1 polymer ?
#
loop_
_entity_poly.entity_id
_entity_poly.type
_entity_poly.pdbx_seq_one_letter_code
_entity_poly.pdbx_strand_id
1 'polypeptide(L)'
;MVRKTFFSKIDDDVIQKHRIYNAGERQFDFYLMVYLNSPDGWSKKGYFFEPVSENADIYITLVSPKTIEKKCGLPSNLSCAELGGRYLYLNSDRWFNGSQESKLSLADYRQYMISHEIGHILGHEHVKCPCIGCKAPIMMQQTLGIGKCQPNTNV
;
A
#
# COMPACT_ATOMS: atom_id res chain seq x y z
N MET A 1 18.77 12.30 -3.39
CA MET A 1 17.49 11.63 -3.70
C MET A 1 17.73 10.18 -4.09
N VAL A 2 16.95 9.28 -3.55
CA VAL A 2 17.07 7.84 -3.87
C VAL A 2 15.97 7.46 -4.86
N ARG A 3 16.38 7.09 -6.07
CA ARG A 3 15.46 6.63 -7.12
C ARG A 3 15.12 5.16 -6.88
N LYS A 4 13.82 4.83 -6.91
CA LYS A 4 13.31 3.46 -6.87
C LYS A 4 12.42 3.25 -8.08
N THR A 5 12.59 2.12 -8.78
CA THR A 5 11.73 1.78 -9.90
C THR A 5 10.67 0.78 -9.45
N PHE A 6 9.48 0.87 -10.06
CA PHE A 6 8.41 -0.08 -9.77
C PHE A 6 7.72 -0.57 -11.05
N PHE A 7 7.24 -1.79 -11.00
CA PHE A 7 6.36 -2.36 -12.00
C PHE A 7 5.04 -2.71 -11.32
N SER A 8 3.93 -2.27 -11.89
CA SER A 8 2.60 -2.50 -11.32
C SER A 8 1.78 -3.43 -12.21
N LYS A 9 0.93 -4.22 -11.57
CA LYS A 9 0.10 -5.21 -12.22
C LYS A 9 -1.19 -5.40 -11.42
N ILE A 10 -2.28 -5.71 -12.12
CA ILE A 10 -3.54 -6.15 -11.52
C ILE A 10 -3.74 -7.61 -11.91
N ASP A 11 -3.98 -8.49 -10.95
CA ASP A 11 -4.24 -9.90 -11.23
C ASP A 11 -5.51 -10.09 -12.07
N ASP A 12 -5.53 -11.10 -12.92
CA ASP A 12 -6.63 -11.35 -13.85
C ASP A 12 -7.97 -11.56 -13.15
N ASP A 13 -8.00 -12.23 -12.01
CA ASP A 13 -9.23 -12.46 -11.25
C ASP A 13 -9.80 -11.15 -10.68
N VAL A 14 -8.94 -10.20 -10.31
CA VAL A 14 -9.36 -8.86 -9.88
C VAL A 14 -9.92 -8.07 -11.07
N ILE A 15 -9.25 -8.15 -12.22
CA ILE A 15 -9.70 -7.51 -13.46
C ILE A 15 -11.10 -8.00 -13.82
N GLN A 16 -11.33 -9.30 -13.79
CA GLN A 16 -12.61 -9.92 -14.14
C GLN A 16 -13.71 -9.53 -13.15
N LYS A 17 -13.43 -9.65 -11.86
CA LYS A 17 -14.42 -9.36 -10.80
C LYS A 17 -14.89 -7.91 -10.83
N HIS A 18 -13.97 -6.97 -11.01
CA HIS A 18 -14.24 -5.54 -10.96
C HIS A 18 -14.43 -4.91 -12.33
N ARG A 19 -14.40 -5.72 -13.41
CA ARG A 19 -14.57 -5.27 -14.80
C ARG A 19 -13.61 -4.14 -15.16
N ILE A 20 -12.33 -4.36 -14.85
CA ILE A 20 -11.28 -3.40 -15.13
C ILE A 20 -10.74 -3.67 -16.53
N TYR A 21 -10.77 -2.66 -17.39
CA TYR A 21 -10.26 -2.76 -18.75
C TYR A 21 -9.14 -1.73 -18.96
N ASN A 22 -8.55 -1.67 -20.13
CA ASN A 22 -7.33 -0.90 -20.45
C ASN A 22 -7.22 0.46 -19.76
N ALA A 23 -8.30 1.25 -19.75
CA ALA A 23 -8.29 2.57 -19.10
C ALA A 23 -8.18 2.45 -17.57
N GLY A 24 -8.82 1.43 -16.99
CA GLY A 24 -8.78 1.18 -15.55
C GLY A 24 -7.40 0.70 -15.08
N GLU A 25 -6.71 -0.11 -15.88
CA GLU A 25 -5.34 -0.52 -15.58
C GLU A 25 -4.39 0.67 -15.58
N ARG A 26 -4.50 1.55 -16.59
CA ARG A 26 -3.72 2.78 -16.64
C ARG A 26 -4.06 3.73 -15.50
N GLN A 27 -5.32 3.74 -15.06
CA GLN A 27 -5.75 4.54 -13.92
C GLN A 27 -5.11 4.04 -12.62
N PHE A 28 -4.98 2.72 -12.46
CA PHE A 28 -4.28 2.13 -11.31
C PHE A 28 -2.80 2.59 -11.28
N ASP A 29 -2.11 2.49 -12.41
CA ASP A 29 -0.72 2.94 -12.53
C ASP A 29 -0.58 4.42 -12.19
N PHE A 30 -1.52 5.24 -12.67
CA PHE A 30 -1.54 6.67 -12.38
C PHE A 30 -1.72 6.94 -10.88
N TYR A 31 -2.65 6.25 -10.23
CA TYR A 31 -2.85 6.40 -8.79
C TYR A 31 -1.61 5.97 -8.00
N LEU A 32 -0.95 4.88 -8.40
CA LEU A 32 0.28 4.47 -7.74
C LEU A 32 1.37 5.54 -7.86
N MET A 33 1.52 6.14 -9.04
CA MET A 33 2.47 7.26 -9.23
C MET A 33 2.19 8.39 -8.26
N VAL A 34 0.92 8.79 -8.15
CA VAL A 34 0.50 9.91 -7.29
C VAL A 34 0.78 9.58 -5.81
N TYR A 35 0.36 8.40 -5.36
CA TYR A 35 0.52 8.01 -3.95
C TYR A 35 1.99 7.77 -3.57
N LEU A 36 2.76 7.11 -4.43
CA LEU A 36 4.17 6.82 -4.16
C LEU A 36 4.99 8.09 -4.03
N ASN A 37 4.70 9.11 -4.85
CA ASN A 37 5.45 10.36 -4.87
C ASN A 37 4.75 11.50 -4.11
N SER A 38 3.70 11.19 -3.36
CA SER A 38 2.98 12.17 -2.55
C SER A 38 3.91 12.82 -1.53
N PRO A 39 3.76 14.14 -1.26
CA PRO A 39 4.49 14.81 -0.18
C PRO A 39 4.27 14.16 1.20
N ASP A 40 3.18 13.42 1.38
CA ASP A 40 2.88 12.72 2.63
C ASP A 40 3.57 11.36 2.73
N GLY A 41 4.06 10.83 1.61
CA GLY A 41 4.68 9.52 1.52
C GLY A 41 6.20 9.56 1.74
N TRP A 42 6.87 8.52 1.24
CA TRP A 42 8.31 8.35 1.41
C TRP A 42 9.16 9.36 0.60
N SER A 43 8.53 10.12 -0.32
CA SER A 43 9.22 11.24 -0.97
C SER A 43 9.71 12.26 0.06
N LYS A 44 9.01 12.38 1.19
CA LYS A 44 9.41 13.23 2.32
C LYS A 44 10.78 12.83 2.89
N LYS A 45 11.17 11.56 2.73
CA LYS A 45 12.45 11.02 3.18
C LYS A 45 13.49 10.93 2.06
N GLY A 46 13.22 11.56 0.92
CA GLY A 46 14.17 11.64 -0.20
C GLY A 46 14.04 10.54 -1.23
N TYR A 47 12.94 9.79 -1.27
CA TYR A 47 12.70 8.76 -2.27
C TYR A 47 11.91 9.33 -3.45
N PHE A 48 12.24 8.81 -4.65
CA PHE A 48 11.52 9.12 -5.88
C PHE A 48 11.21 7.82 -6.59
N PHE A 49 9.95 7.62 -6.98
CA PHE A 49 9.47 6.36 -7.56
C PHE A 49 9.10 6.56 -9.03
N GLU A 50 9.65 5.71 -9.92
CA GLU A 50 9.39 5.75 -11.36
C GLU A 50 8.89 4.39 -11.87
N PRO A 51 7.87 4.37 -12.74
CA PRO A 51 7.41 3.13 -13.36
C PRO A 51 8.40 2.65 -14.41
N VAL A 52 8.57 1.32 -14.48
CA VAL A 52 9.36 0.66 -15.53
C VAL A 52 8.59 -0.57 -16.02
N SER A 53 8.91 -1.06 -17.22
CA SER A 53 8.25 -2.22 -17.81
C SER A 53 8.92 -3.54 -17.43
N GLU A 54 10.17 -3.51 -16.94
CA GLU A 54 10.93 -4.68 -16.56
C GLU A 54 12.07 -4.31 -15.62
N ASN A 55 12.64 -5.30 -14.94
CA ASN A 55 13.77 -5.13 -14.03
C ASN A 55 13.55 -4.05 -12.99
N ALA A 56 12.38 -4.08 -12.34
CA ALA A 56 12.02 -3.10 -11.32
C ALA A 56 12.66 -3.43 -9.97
N ASP A 57 12.89 -2.39 -9.18
CA ASP A 57 13.28 -2.56 -7.77
C ASP A 57 12.10 -3.10 -6.94
N ILE A 58 10.87 -2.73 -7.29
CA ILE A 58 9.66 -3.06 -6.55
C ILE A 58 8.60 -3.56 -7.53
N TYR A 59 7.94 -4.68 -7.18
CA TYR A 59 6.82 -5.21 -7.93
C TYR A 59 5.55 -5.06 -7.10
N ILE A 60 4.59 -4.29 -7.60
CA ILE A 60 3.34 -3.99 -6.91
C ILE A 60 2.20 -4.68 -7.65
N THR A 61 1.54 -5.64 -7.00
CA THR A 61 0.43 -6.37 -7.60
C THR A 61 -0.85 -6.15 -6.79
N LEU A 62 -1.93 -5.79 -7.47
CA LEU A 62 -3.26 -5.73 -6.87
C LEU A 62 -3.85 -7.14 -6.95
N VAL A 63 -4.12 -7.76 -5.82
CA VAL A 63 -4.52 -9.17 -5.72
C VAL A 63 -5.81 -9.31 -4.91
N SER A 64 -6.51 -10.44 -5.11
CA SER A 64 -7.70 -10.75 -4.33
C SER A 64 -7.36 -11.08 -2.87
N PRO A 65 -8.34 -10.95 -1.95
CA PRO A 65 -8.14 -11.40 -0.56
C PRO A 65 -7.68 -12.85 -0.45
N LYS A 66 -8.18 -13.73 -1.32
CA LYS A 66 -7.77 -15.13 -1.34
C LYS A 66 -6.30 -15.28 -1.71
N THR A 67 -5.80 -14.47 -2.63
CA THR A 67 -4.39 -14.48 -3.01
C THR A 67 -3.50 -13.97 -1.88
N ILE A 68 -3.97 -13.01 -1.08
CA ILE A 68 -3.26 -12.57 0.13
C ILE A 68 -3.01 -13.77 1.06
N GLU A 69 -4.01 -14.60 1.31
CA GLU A 69 -3.82 -15.80 2.13
C GLU A 69 -2.76 -16.74 1.55
N LYS A 70 -2.81 -16.95 0.24
CA LYS A 70 -1.88 -17.87 -0.44
C LYS A 70 -0.45 -17.35 -0.49
N LYS A 71 -0.27 -16.08 -0.87
CA LYS A 71 1.05 -15.48 -1.11
C LYS A 71 1.72 -14.99 0.15
N CYS A 72 0.94 -14.50 1.11
CA CYS A 72 1.45 -13.81 2.29
C CYS A 72 1.37 -14.66 3.55
N GLY A 73 0.54 -15.72 3.56
CA GLY A 73 0.27 -16.49 4.77
C GLY A 73 -0.41 -15.66 5.86
N LEU A 74 -1.11 -14.59 5.47
CA LEU A 74 -1.79 -13.66 6.35
C LEU A 74 -3.31 -13.75 6.17
N PRO A 75 -4.08 -13.22 7.14
CA PRO A 75 -5.53 -13.10 6.96
C PRO A 75 -5.91 -12.32 5.70
N SER A 76 -7.03 -12.70 5.09
CA SER A 76 -7.50 -12.14 3.82
C SER A 76 -7.90 -10.67 3.86
N ASN A 77 -7.89 -10.06 5.03
CA ASN A 77 -8.24 -8.64 5.22
C ASN A 77 -7.02 -7.70 5.27
N LEU A 78 -5.83 -8.20 4.96
CA LEU A 78 -4.58 -7.44 4.99
C LEU A 78 -3.93 -7.40 3.61
N SER A 79 -3.01 -6.47 3.44
CA SER A 79 -2.02 -6.45 2.35
C SER A 79 -0.68 -6.90 2.92
N CYS A 80 0.31 -7.16 2.09
CA CYS A 80 1.65 -7.54 2.57
C CYS A 80 2.76 -7.07 1.64
N ALA A 81 3.97 -7.05 2.21
CA ALA A 81 5.19 -6.76 1.46
C ALA A 81 6.35 -7.54 2.10
N GLU A 82 7.33 -7.91 1.29
CA GLU A 82 8.54 -8.52 1.80
C GLU A 82 9.39 -7.49 2.54
N LEU A 83 9.75 -7.78 3.78
CA LEU A 83 10.60 -6.89 4.58
C LEU A 83 11.99 -6.78 3.95
N GLY A 84 12.37 -5.58 3.51
CA GLY A 84 13.64 -5.35 2.81
C GLY A 84 13.71 -6.03 1.44
N GLY A 85 12.59 -6.47 0.89
CA GLY A 85 12.51 -7.20 -0.36
C GLY A 85 12.04 -6.36 -1.54
N ARG A 86 11.34 -7.02 -2.49
CA ARG A 86 10.88 -6.34 -3.71
C ARG A 86 9.42 -6.60 -4.07
N TYR A 87 8.75 -7.58 -3.46
CA TYR A 87 7.36 -7.91 -3.82
C TYR A 87 6.38 -7.35 -2.80
N LEU A 88 5.36 -6.68 -3.31
CA LEU A 88 4.33 -6.01 -2.54
C LEU A 88 2.97 -6.40 -3.11
N TYR A 89 2.06 -6.88 -2.26
CA TYR A 89 0.73 -7.31 -2.66
C TYR A 89 -0.32 -6.44 -1.97
N LEU A 90 -1.07 -5.67 -2.78
CA LEU A 90 -2.18 -4.84 -2.31
C LEU A 90 -3.47 -5.63 -2.40
N ASN A 91 -4.23 -5.65 -1.32
CA ASN A 91 -5.53 -6.32 -1.24
C ASN A 91 -6.57 -5.52 -2.01
N SER A 92 -7.20 -6.13 -3.03
CA SER A 92 -8.18 -5.45 -3.88
C SER A 92 -9.41 -5.00 -3.10
N ASP A 93 -9.86 -5.77 -2.10
CA ASP A 93 -10.99 -5.36 -1.27
C ASP A 93 -10.66 -4.07 -0.50
N ARG A 94 -9.45 -3.99 0.03
CA ARG A 94 -9.00 -2.78 0.72
C ARG A 94 -8.80 -1.60 -0.24
N TRP A 95 -8.32 -1.88 -1.44
CA TRP A 95 -8.15 -0.84 -2.46
C TRP A 95 -9.48 -0.18 -2.83
N PHE A 96 -10.53 -0.97 -3.01
CA PHE A 96 -11.85 -0.47 -3.42
C PHE A 96 -12.70 0.03 -2.26
N ASN A 97 -12.56 -0.55 -1.07
CA ASN A 97 -13.46 -0.29 0.06
C ASN A 97 -12.81 0.36 1.28
N GLY A 98 -11.48 0.37 1.36
CA GLY A 98 -10.78 0.92 2.52
C GLY A 98 -10.95 0.08 3.79
N SER A 99 -10.86 0.73 4.94
CA SER A 99 -11.04 0.12 6.26
C SER A 99 -11.75 1.09 7.19
N GLN A 100 -12.91 0.70 7.68
CA GLN A 100 -13.65 1.52 8.67
C GLN A 100 -12.86 1.67 9.97
N GLU A 101 -12.17 0.63 10.39
CA GLU A 101 -11.38 0.61 11.62
C GLU A 101 -10.23 1.62 11.60
N SER A 102 -9.73 1.95 10.40
CA SER A 102 -8.67 2.95 10.24
C SER A 102 -9.14 4.38 10.48
N LYS A 103 -10.43 4.64 10.37
CA LYS A 103 -11.05 5.97 10.44
C LYS A 103 -10.59 6.92 9.31
N LEU A 104 -9.94 6.37 8.27
CA LEU A 104 -9.49 7.14 7.11
C LEU A 104 -10.53 7.11 6.00
N SER A 105 -10.61 8.19 5.22
CA SER A 105 -11.36 8.19 3.96
C SER A 105 -10.73 7.17 3.00
N LEU A 106 -11.43 6.81 1.92
CA LEU A 106 -10.88 5.86 0.95
C LEU A 106 -9.57 6.37 0.34
N ALA A 107 -9.51 7.63 -0.06
CA ALA A 107 -8.29 8.21 -0.63
C ALA A 107 -7.14 8.20 0.37
N ASP A 108 -7.39 8.59 1.61
CA ASP A 108 -6.38 8.60 2.66
C ASP A 108 -5.96 7.18 3.04
N TYR A 109 -6.90 6.23 3.04
CA TYR A 109 -6.58 4.84 3.31
C TYR A 109 -5.65 4.26 2.23
N ARG A 110 -5.88 4.58 0.97
CA ARG A 110 -5.01 4.14 -0.13
C ARG A 110 -3.59 4.71 0.04
N GLN A 111 -3.47 5.98 0.40
CA GLN A 111 -2.17 6.59 0.70
C GLN A 111 -1.48 5.87 1.85
N TYR A 112 -2.20 5.61 2.94
CA TYR A 112 -1.70 4.86 4.08
C TYR A 112 -1.23 3.46 3.66
N MET A 113 -2.08 2.71 2.97
CA MET A 113 -1.79 1.32 2.58
C MET A 113 -0.52 1.23 1.73
N ILE A 114 -0.38 2.09 0.75
CA ILE A 114 0.79 2.12 -0.13
C ILE A 114 2.03 2.49 0.67
N SER A 115 1.97 3.56 1.46
CA SER A 115 3.13 4.00 2.26
C SER A 115 3.54 2.97 3.30
N HIS A 116 2.57 2.29 3.92
CA HIS A 116 2.83 1.24 4.91
C HIS A 116 3.58 0.06 4.28
N GLU A 117 3.09 -0.44 3.15
CA GLU A 117 3.71 -1.59 2.47
C GLU A 117 5.09 -1.22 1.88
N ILE A 118 5.23 -0.03 1.33
CA ILE A 118 6.54 0.48 0.89
C ILE A 118 7.50 0.57 2.08
N GLY A 119 7.00 0.97 3.25
CA GLY A 119 7.79 0.98 4.47
C GLY A 119 8.44 -0.37 4.76
N HIS A 120 7.70 -1.47 4.59
CA HIS A 120 8.25 -2.82 4.72
C HIS A 120 9.33 -3.11 3.68
N ILE A 121 9.10 -2.74 2.43
CA ILE A 121 10.10 -2.88 1.35
C ILE A 121 11.40 -2.14 1.75
N LEU A 122 11.28 -0.99 2.37
CA LEU A 122 12.42 -0.18 2.81
C LEU A 122 13.05 -0.69 4.13
N GLY A 123 12.52 -1.77 4.72
CA GLY A 123 13.09 -2.41 5.89
C GLY A 123 12.46 -2.03 7.22
N HIS A 124 11.30 -1.36 7.21
CA HIS A 124 10.63 -0.94 8.44
C HIS A 124 9.61 -1.98 8.92
N GLU A 125 9.70 -2.36 10.19
CA GLU A 125 8.77 -3.29 10.82
C GLU A 125 7.57 -2.56 11.42
N HIS A 126 6.56 -3.33 11.85
CA HIS A 126 5.39 -2.76 12.51
C HIS A 126 5.74 -2.08 13.83
N VAL A 127 5.02 -1.01 14.13
CA VAL A 127 5.10 -0.31 15.41
C VAL A 127 3.71 -0.14 16.00
N LYS A 128 3.64 0.11 17.29
CA LYS A 128 2.37 0.35 18.01
C LYS A 128 2.12 1.84 18.19
N CYS A 129 0.88 2.17 18.58
CA CYS A 129 0.52 3.54 18.96
C CYS A 129 1.41 4.02 20.10
N PRO A 130 2.19 5.10 19.93
CA PRO A 130 3.19 5.51 20.94
C PRO A 130 2.58 6.24 22.13
N CYS A 131 1.44 6.88 21.98
CA CYS A 131 0.81 7.62 23.09
C CYS A 131 -0.66 7.94 22.78
N ILE A 132 -1.44 8.23 23.81
CA ILE A 132 -2.83 8.63 23.69
C ILE A 132 -2.90 9.95 22.90
N GLY A 133 -3.72 9.99 21.84
CA GLY A 133 -3.92 11.18 21.01
C GLY A 133 -2.79 11.47 20.03
N CYS A 134 -1.73 10.66 20.01
CA CYS A 134 -0.67 10.78 19.02
C CYS A 134 -1.18 10.41 17.62
N LYS A 135 -0.55 10.95 16.59
CA LYS A 135 -0.79 10.47 15.24
C LYS A 135 -0.28 9.04 15.11
N ALA A 136 -1.07 8.16 14.51
CA ALA A 136 -0.65 6.78 14.28
C ALA A 136 0.60 6.78 13.37
N PRO A 137 1.70 6.12 13.77
CA PRO A 137 2.84 5.99 12.86
C PRO A 137 2.43 5.27 11.57
N ILE A 138 3.11 5.59 10.47
CA ILE A 138 2.78 4.95 9.19
C ILE A 138 2.97 3.42 9.26
N MET A 139 3.89 2.93 10.06
CA MET A 139 4.13 1.50 10.22
C MET A 139 3.23 0.82 11.27
N MET A 140 2.29 1.55 11.85
CA MET A 140 1.24 0.95 12.65
C MET A 140 0.18 0.32 11.74
N GLN A 141 -0.36 -0.83 12.13
CA GLN A 141 -1.38 -1.54 11.34
C GLN A 141 -2.75 -0.88 11.48
N GLN A 142 -2.92 0.31 10.89
CA GLN A 142 -4.16 1.08 11.00
C GLN A 142 -5.36 0.41 10.34
N THR A 143 -5.14 -0.52 9.42
CA THR A 143 -6.20 -1.33 8.81
C THR A 143 -7.03 -2.06 9.86
N LEU A 144 -6.40 -2.49 10.96
CA LEU A 144 -7.02 -3.25 12.04
C LEU A 144 -7.57 -2.36 13.15
N GLY A 145 -7.27 -1.07 13.11
CA GLY A 145 -7.70 -0.11 14.12
C GLY A 145 -6.59 0.83 14.55
N ILE A 146 -6.97 1.94 15.15
CA ILE A 146 -6.04 3.00 15.57
C ILE A 146 -5.86 3.09 17.09
N GLY A 147 -6.59 2.29 17.85
CA GLY A 147 -6.49 2.31 19.31
C GLY A 147 -6.70 3.72 19.86
N LYS A 148 -5.74 4.20 20.63
CA LYS A 148 -5.77 5.54 21.25
C LYS A 148 -5.09 6.61 20.39
N CYS A 149 -4.58 6.26 19.20
CA CYS A 149 -3.99 7.18 18.25
C CYS A 149 -5.05 7.85 17.37
N GLN A 150 -4.64 8.91 16.69
CA GLN A 150 -5.40 9.51 15.61
C GLN A 150 -4.99 8.88 14.28
N PRO A 151 -5.92 8.77 13.30
CA PRO A 151 -5.55 8.26 11.98
C PRO A 151 -4.51 9.15 11.30
N ASN A 152 -3.62 8.57 10.50
CA ASN A 152 -2.54 9.32 9.88
C ASN A 152 -2.07 8.67 8.59
N THR A 153 -1.81 9.49 7.57
CA THR A 153 -1.29 9.07 6.27
C THR A 153 0.15 9.50 6.04
N ASN A 154 0.73 10.25 6.96
CA ASN A 154 2.06 10.87 6.78
C ASN A 154 3.18 9.97 7.29
N VAL A 155 4.19 9.84 6.46
CA VAL A 155 5.46 9.19 6.82
C VAL A 155 6.25 10.01 7.82
#